data_70286f5c8a42986e419514bc53dba5ff
#
_entry.id   70286f5c8a42986e419514bc53dba5ff
#
_cell.length_a   1.000
_cell.length_b   1.000
_cell.length_c   1.000
_cell.angle_alpha   90.00
_cell.angle_beta   90.00
_cell.angle_gamma   90.00
#
_symmetry.space_group_name_H-M   'P 1'
#
loop_
_entity.id
_entity.type
_entity.pdbx_description
1 polymer ?
#
loop_
_entity_poly.entity_id
_entity_poly.type
_entity_poly.pdbx_seq_one_letter_code
_entity_poly.pdbx_strand_id
1 'polypeptide(L)'
;MIDLYTWPTSNGHKVHIMLEECGLPYKAHPIVIGKGEQFRPSFLKISPNNKTPAMIDRDGPGGKEIALFESGAILFYLAEKAGRFLSVEPMKRHDTMQWLMFQMSSVGPMLGQAHYFYKYGPDHFERDWLEIGINRYVRQSNRLYNVMDLHLADREWFAANEYTIADMAVYPWLRMPSFHGVEIDEYPNVKRWRDAIAARPAVQRALEVLKEHNRFARHTDAEWDIQFGATQYARRDALGNPVTAKAPA
;
A
#
# COMPACT_ATOMS: atom_id res chain seq x y z
N MET A 1 -7.00 3.89 21.88
CA MET A 1 -7.02 4.79 20.70
C MET A 1 -5.82 4.45 19.82
N ILE A 2 -6.01 4.42 18.52
CA ILE A 2 -4.99 4.08 17.51
C ILE A 2 -4.36 5.37 16.97
N ASP A 3 -3.04 5.49 17.02
CA ASP A 3 -2.25 6.51 16.33
C ASP A 3 -1.74 5.92 15.01
N LEU A 4 -2.26 6.41 13.87
CA LEU A 4 -1.89 5.95 12.54
C LEU A 4 -0.94 6.95 11.87
N TYR A 5 0.29 6.55 11.61
CA TYR A 5 1.32 7.31 10.90
C TYR A 5 1.27 6.94 9.42
N THR A 6 0.78 7.84 8.58
CA THR A 6 0.36 7.48 7.23
C THR A 6 0.58 8.59 6.21
N TRP A 7 0.43 8.26 4.95
CA TRP A 7 0.35 9.15 3.80
C TRP A 7 -0.70 8.61 2.82
N PRO A 8 -1.41 9.44 2.03
CA PRO A 8 -2.47 8.99 1.12
C PRO A 8 -1.92 8.27 -0.11
N THR A 9 -1.19 7.19 0.10
CA THR A 9 -0.69 6.25 -0.90
C THR A 9 -1.59 5.01 -0.96
N SER A 10 -1.41 4.17 -1.98
CA SER A 10 -2.13 2.90 -2.05
C SER A 10 -1.96 2.05 -0.77
N ASN A 11 -0.77 2.03 -0.16
CA ASN A 11 -0.57 1.28 1.09
C ASN A 11 -1.20 1.96 2.30
N GLY A 12 -1.19 3.30 2.38
CA GLY A 12 -1.88 4.05 3.43
C GLY A 12 -3.38 3.82 3.40
N HIS A 13 -3.97 3.90 2.21
CA HIS A 13 -5.41 3.68 2.03
C HIS A 13 -5.89 2.29 2.45
N LYS A 14 -5.07 1.23 2.41
CA LYS A 14 -5.43 -0.09 2.95
C LYS A 14 -5.88 0.03 4.41
N VAL A 15 -5.06 0.70 5.22
CA VAL A 15 -5.31 0.84 6.66
C VAL A 15 -6.42 1.85 6.93
N HIS A 16 -6.51 2.95 6.15
CA HIS A 16 -7.65 3.87 6.24
C HIS A 16 -8.97 3.13 6.03
N ILE A 17 -9.07 2.30 4.96
CA ILE A 17 -10.26 1.51 4.65
C ILE A 17 -10.60 0.58 5.81
N MET A 18 -9.63 -0.13 6.34
CA MET A 18 -9.85 -1.07 7.43
C MET A 18 -10.40 -0.38 8.69
N LEU A 19 -9.81 0.76 9.07
CA LEU A 19 -10.24 1.51 10.25
C LEU A 19 -11.67 2.06 10.08
N GLU A 20 -12.00 2.61 8.90
CA GLU A 20 -13.33 3.11 8.59
C GLU A 20 -14.38 1.98 8.49
N GLU A 21 -14.05 0.83 7.93
CA GLU A 21 -14.93 -0.34 7.84
C GLU A 21 -15.21 -0.95 9.22
N CYS A 22 -14.24 -0.89 10.13
CA CYS A 22 -14.42 -1.38 11.50
C CYS A 22 -15.07 -0.34 12.42
N GLY A 23 -15.10 0.94 12.04
CA GLY A 23 -15.53 2.03 12.91
C GLY A 23 -14.63 2.21 14.13
N LEU A 24 -13.34 1.85 14.01
CA LEU A 24 -12.37 1.99 15.09
C LEU A 24 -11.90 3.44 15.21
N PRO A 25 -11.90 4.02 16.42
CA PRO A 25 -11.41 5.39 16.62
C PRO A 25 -9.89 5.45 16.43
N TYR A 26 -9.44 6.37 15.59
CA TYR A 26 -8.02 6.59 15.31
C TYR A 26 -7.70 8.08 15.10
N LYS A 27 -6.41 8.39 15.21
CA LYS A 27 -5.86 9.69 14.81
C LYS A 27 -4.84 9.48 13.70
N ALA A 28 -5.07 10.11 12.56
CA ALA A 28 -4.11 10.10 11.45
C ALA A 28 -3.02 11.17 11.68
N HIS A 29 -1.76 10.74 11.62
CA HIS A 29 -0.58 11.58 11.68
C HIS A 29 0.10 11.54 10.30
N PRO A 30 0.11 12.64 9.54
CA PRO A 30 0.75 12.66 8.24
C PRO A 30 2.27 12.51 8.36
N ILE A 31 2.83 11.63 7.55
CA ILE A 31 4.28 11.51 7.31
C ILE A 31 4.54 12.02 5.90
N VAL A 32 5.03 13.25 5.79
CA VAL A 32 5.24 13.89 4.49
C VAL A 32 6.46 13.29 3.79
N ILE A 33 6.21 12.24 2.99
CA ILE A 33 7.26 11.42 2.37
C ILE A 33 8.16 12.21 1.40
N GLY A 34 7.61 13.23 0.74
CA GLY A 34 8.40 14.14 -0.11
C GLY A 34 9.35 15.07 0.67
N LYS A 35 9.17 15.19 2.00
CA LYS A 35 10.05 15.98 2.89
C LYS A 35 11.01 15.12 3.72
N GLY A 36 11.03 13.80 3.51
CA GLY A 36 11.94 12.90 4.21
C GLY A 36 11.54 12.60 5.67
N GLU A 37 10.30 12.88 6.07
CA GLU A 37 9.84 12.63 7.45
C GLU A 37 9.87 11.14 7.83
N GLN A 38 9.82 10.24 6.85
CA GLN A 38 9.98 8.80 7.04
C GLN A 38 11.37 8.39 7.55
N PHE A 39 12.35 9.29 7.50
CA PHE A 39 13.70 9.05 8.02
C PHE A 39 13.93 9.60 9.43
N ARG A 40 12.92 10.27 10.01
CA ARG A 40 13.03 10.80 11.37
C ARG A 40 13.21 9.66 12.39
N PRO A 41 14.13 9.79 13.38
CA PRO A 41 14.36 8.75 14.39
C PRO A 41 13.09 8.30 15.12
N SER A 42 12.16 9.23 15.36
CA SER A 42 10.86 8.93 16.01
C SER A 42 10.01 7.99 15.16
N PHE A 43 10.03 8.15 13.82
CA PHE A 43 9.28 7.29 12.92
C PHE A 43 10.00 5.95 12.70
N LEU A 44 11.33 5.93 12.60
CA LEU A 44 12.11 4.71 12.44
C LEU A 44 11.96 3.73 13.61
N LYS A 45 11.63 4.22 14.82
CA LYS A 45 11.33 3.36 15.98
C LYS A 45 10.07 2.51 15.78
N ILE A 46 9.10 2.99 15.01
CA ILE A 46 7.83 2.27 14.73
C ILE A 46 7.81 1.64 13.33
N SER A 47 8.59 2.16 12.39
CA SER A 47 8.74 1.62 11.04
C SER A 47 10.21 1.59 10.62
N PRO A 48 10.96 0.56 11.00
CA PRO A 48 12.40 0.47 10.70
C PRO A 48 12.70 0.42 9.19
N ASN A 49 11.71 0.06 8.38
CA ASN A 49 11.78 0.07 6.91
C ASN A 49 11.55 1.47 6.30
N ASN A 50 11.39 2.52 7.12
CA ASN A 50 11.06 3.90 6.69
C ASN A 50 9.90 4.01 5.69
N LYS A 51 8.91 3.15 5.79
CA LYS A 51 7.70 3.14 4.92
C LYS A 51 6.43 3.40 5.73
N THR A 52 5.51 4.11 5.12
CA THR A 52 4.13 4.26 5.60
C THR A 52 3.23 3.19 4.96
N PRO A 53 2.18 2.74 5.65
CA PRO A 53 1.73 3.12 6.98
C PRO A 53 2.48 2.40 8.12
N ALA A 54 2.45 3.01 9.30
CA ALA A 54 2.77 2.38 10.58
C ALA A 54 1.75 2.83 11.63
N MET A 55 1.55 2.07 12.70
CA MET A 55 0.59 2.46 13.74
C MET A 55 1.08 2.12 15.15
N ILE A 56 0.53 2.82 16.12
CA ILE A 56 0.62 2.46 17.54
C ILE A 56 -0.82 2.29 18.06
N ASP A 57 -1.13 1.12 18.57
CA ASP A 57 -2.36 0.91 19.31
C ASP A 57 -2.06 0.97 20.81
N ARG A 58 -2.68 1.94 21.51
CA ARG A 58 -2.51 2.14 22.95
C ARG A 58 -3.21 1.08 23.79
N ASP A 59 -4.13 0.33 23.19
CA ASP A 59 -4.91 -0.72 23.82
C ASP A 59 -4.81 -2.00 22.98
N GLY A 60 -3.61 -2.55 22.89
CA GLY A 60 -3.30 -3.77 22.17
C GLY A 60 -3.54 -5.03 23.02
N PRO A 61 -2.96 -6.17 22.62
CA PRO A 61 -3.15 -7.44 23.31
C PRO A 61 -2.79 -7.38 24.78
N GLY A 62 -3.73 -7.83 25.63
CA GLY A 62 -3.57 -7.76 27.09
C GLY A 62 -3.55 -6.35 27.67
N GLY A 63 -4.13 -5.36 26.96
CA GLY A 63 -4.18 -3.95 27.38
C GLY A 63 -2.83 -3.24 27.25
N LYS A 64 -1.87 -3.81 26.51
CA LYS A 64 -0.54 -3.24 26.33
C LYS A 64 -0.43 -2.50 25.01
N GLU A 65 0.38 -1.43 24.99
CA GLU A 65 0.72 -0.76 23.74
C GLU A 65 1.44 -1.68 22.78
N ILE A 66 1.08 -1.62 21.49
CA ILE A 66 1.77 -2.31 20.40
C ILE A 66 2.04 -1.35 19.24
N ALA A 67 3.26 -1.39 18.71
CA ALA A 67 3.64 -0.70 17.48
C ALA A 67 3.73 -1.69 16.33
N LEU A 68 3.17 -1.34 15.16
CA LEU A 68 3.13 -2.18 13.97
C LEU A 68 3.51 -1.40 12.73
N PHE A 69 4.27 -2.03 11.87
CA PHE A 69 4.51 -1.63 10.49
C PHE A 69 4.16 -2.78 9.55
N GLU A 70 4.25 -2.60 8.23
CA GLU A 70 3.71 -3.44 7.18
C GLU A 70 2.17 -3.38 7.09
N SER A 71 1.67 -2.85 5.99
CA SER A 71 0.22 -2.65 5.80
C SER A 71 -0.58 -3.95 5.91
N GLY A 72 -0.04 -5.08 5.43
CA GLY A 72 -0.67 -6.39 5.55
C GLY A 72 -0.74 -6.88 7.00
N ALA A 73 0.33 -6.70 7.78
CA ALA A 73 0.34 -7.06 9.20
C ALA A 73 -0.64 -6.19 10.02
N ILE A 74 -0.73 -4.90 9.68
CA ILE A 74 -1.69 -3.98 10.29
C ILE A 74 -3.13 -4.41 9.99
N LEU A 75 -3.44 -4.75 8.72
CA LEU A 75 -4.76 -5.25 8.35
C LEU A 75 -5.12 -6.52 9.13
N PHE A 76 -4.19 -7.46 9.22
CA PHE A 76 -4.37 -8.70 9.96
C PHE A 76 -4.67 -8.43 11.44
N TYR A 77 -3.85 -7.61 12.08
CA TYR A 77 -4.03 -7.23 13.49
C TYR A 77 -5.39 -6.55 13.74
N LEU A 78 -5.77 -5.60 12.88
CA LEU A 78 -7.03 -4.87 13.02
C LEU A 78 -8.25 -5.79 12.81
N ALA A 79 -8.13 -6.78 11.91
CA ALA A 79 -9.17 -7.78 11.70
C ALA A 79 -9.38 -8.66 12.93
N GLU A 80 -8.30 -9.10 13.56
CA GLU A 80 -8.36 -9.86 14.83
C GLU A 80 -8.92 -9.01 15.97
N LYS A 81 -8.47 -7.76 16.10
CA LYS A 81 -8.96 -6.83 17.12
C LYS A 81 -10.46 -6.53 16.97
N ALA A 82 -10.93 -6.36 15.75
CA ALA A 82 -12.33 -6.05 15.46
C ALA A 82 -13.24 -7.29 15.38
N GLY A 83 -12.66 -8.51 15.24
CA GLY A 83 -13.41 -9.74 14.96
C GLY A 83 -14.15 -9.69 13.62
N ARG A 84 -13.61 -8.97 12.61
CA ARG A 84 -14.26 -8.73 11.31
C ARG A 84 -13.26 -8.86 10.15
N PHE A 85 -13.77 -9.23 8.99
CA PHE A 85 -13.03 -9.28 7.70
C PHE A 85 -11.90 -10.31 7.64
N LEU A 86 -11.83 -11.21 8.64
CA LEU A 86 -10.98 -12.37 8.66
C LEU A 86 -11.70 -13.48 9.43
N SER A 87 -12.10 -14.52 8.73
CA SER A 87 -12.85 -15.62 9.32
C SER A 87 -12.02 -16.38 10.38
N VAL A 88 -12.69 -16.88 11.41
CA VAL A 88 -12.11 -17.80 12.38
C VAL A 88 -12.14 -19.25 11.87
N GLU A 89 -12.96 -19.54 10.85
CA GLU A 89 -13.02 -20.84 10.20
C GLU A 89 -11.70 -21.08 9.43
N PRO A 90 -10.97 -22.18 9.71
CA PRO A 90 -9.60 -22.35 9.21
C PRO A 90 -9.46 -22.27 7.69
N MET A 91 -10.35 -22.91 6.92
CA MET A 91 -10.24 -22.92 5.46
C MET A 91 -10.42 -21.51 4.87
N LYS A 92 -11.43 -20.77 5.34
CA LYS A 92 -11.68 -19.38 4.93
C LYS A 92 -10.57 -18.45 5.37
N ARG A 93 -9.99 -18.68 6.56
CA ARG A 93 -8.87 -17.90 7.06
C ARG A 93 -7.63 -18.08 6.18
N HIS A 94 -7.30 -19.32 5.81
CA HIS A 94 -6.18 -19.60 4.93
C HIS A 94 -6.41 -19.08 3.51
N ASP A 95 -7.62 -19.16 2.99
CA ASP A 95 -7.99 -18.57 1.71
C ASP A 95 -7.76 -17.05 1.73
N THR A 96 -8.21 -16.35 2.78
CA THR A 96 -7.96 -14.90 2.95
C THR A 96 -6.48 -14.58 3.05
N MET A 97 -5.72 -15.38 3.79
CA MET A 97 -4.28 -15.15 3.98
C MET A 97 -3.49 -15.33 2.70
N GLN A 98 -3.80 -16.33 1.85
CA GLN A 98 -3.07 -16.50 0.58
C GLN A 98 -3.28 -15.29 -0.37
N TRP A 99 -4.50 -14.73 -0.44
CA TRP A 99 -4.77 -13.57 -1.27
C TRP A 99 -4.19 -12.28 -0.68
N LEU A 100 -4.16 -12.15 0.65
CA LEU A 100 -3.41 -11.07 1.30
C LEU A 100 -1.92 -11.16 0.97
N MET A 101 -1.31 -12.35 1.07
CA MET A 101 0.10 -12.54 0.74
C MET A 101 0.37 -12.33 -0.76
N PHE A 102 -0.54 -12.74 -1.65
CA PHE A 102 -0.45 -12.44 -3.09
C PHE A 102 -0.39 -10.93 -3.34
N GLN A 103 -1.21 -10.15 -2.61
CA GLN A 103 -1.14 -8.70 -2.71
C GLN A 103 0.21 -8.16 -2.22
N MET A 104 0.68 -8.61 -1.04
CA MET A 104 1.90 -8.10 -0.42
C MET A 104 3.17 -8.49 -1.18
N SER A 105 3.21 -9.69 -1.76
CA SER A 105 4.39 -10.21 -2.45
C SER A 105 4.43 -9.92 -3.95
N SER A 106 3.29 -9.74 -4.56
CA SER A 106 3.21 -9.63 -6.03
C SER A 106 2.52 -8.35 -6.49
N VAL A 107 1.24 -8.12 -6.12
CA VAL A 107 0.47 -6.99 -6.65
C VAL A 107 1.13 -5.66 -6.26
N GLY A 108 1.32 -5.41 -4.97
CA GLY A 108 1.90 -4.16 -4.47
C GLY A 108 3.29 -3.88 -5.06
N PRO A 109 4.26 -4.79 -4.92
CA PRO A 109 5.61 -4.59 -5.42
C PRO A 109 5.67 -4.41 -6.94
N MET A 110 4.98 -5.24 -7.73
CA MET A 110 5.09 -5.17 -9.19
C MET A 110 4.37 -3.95 -9.77
N LEU A 111 3.17 -3.61 -9.27
CA LEU A 111 2.48 -2.39 -9.67
C LEU A 111 3.24 -1.14 -9.21
N GLY A 112 3.93 -1.19 -8.06
CA GLY A 112 4.80 -0.11 -7.60
C GLY A 112 5.99 0.14 -8.54
N GLN A 113 6.58 -0.92 -9.10
CA GLN A 113 7.60 -0.78 -10.14
C GLN A 113 7.02 -0.23 -11.44
N ALA A 114 5.81 -0.66 -11.83
CA ALA A 114 5.12 -0.07 -12.98
C ALA A 114 4.88 1.44 -12.77
N HIS A 115 4.46 1.88 -11.57
CA HIS A 115 4.39 3.31 -11.24
C HIS A 115 5.73 4.02 -11.46
N TYR A 116 6.83 3.43 -10.98
CA TYR A 116 8.17 4.02 -11.13
C TYR A 116 8.57 4.18 -12.59
N PHE A 117 8.56 3.08 -13.36
CA PHE A 117 9.08 3.08 -14.73
C PHE A 117 8.12 3.70 -15.75
N TYR A 118 6.82 3.45 -15.63
CA TYR A 118 5.83 3.85 -16.62
C TYR A 118 5.21 5.22 -16.33
N LYS A 119 4.94 5.54 -15.04
CA LYS A 119 4.20 6.76 -14.68
C LYS A 119 5.10 7.90 -14.24
N TYR A 120 6.07 7.63 -13.35
CA TYR A 120 6.86 8.71 -12.74
C TYR A 120 8.20 8.93 -13.43
N GLY A 121 8.86 7.86 -13.86
CA GLY A 121 10.19 7.92 -14.49
C GLY A 121 10.29 8.81 -15.71
N PRO A 122 9.29 8.85 -16.63
CA PRO A 122 9.32 9.73 -17.81
C PRO A 122 9.44 11.22 -17.50
N ASP A 123 9.13 11.64 -16.28
CA ASP A 123 9.31 13.02 -15.85
C ASP A 123 10.78 13.37 -15.51
N HIS A 124 11.65 12.35 -15.32
CA HIS A 124 13.02 12.49 -14.82
C HIS A 124 14.09 11.84 -15.70
N PHE A 125 13.71 10.90 -16.56
CA PHE A 125 14.64 10.16 -17.41
C PHE A 125 14.18 10.10 -18.86
N GLU A 126 15.14 10.01 -19.80
CA GLU A 126 14.87 9.69 -21.20
C GLU A 126 14.18 8.32 -21.31
N ARG A 127 13.25 8.21 -22.26
CA ARG A 127 12.43 7.00 -22.44
C ARG A 127 13.26 5.73 -22.67
N ASP A 128 14.33 5.83 -23.43
CA ASP A 128 15.19 4.70 -23.78
C ASP A 128 15.79 4.03 -22.54
N TRP A 129 16.08 4.82 -21.49
CA TRP A 129 16.58 4.32 -20.20
C TRP A 129 15.52 3.57 -19.40
N LEU A 130 14.25 3.84 -19.66
CA LEU A 130 13.13 3.26 -18.95
C LEU A 130 12.52 2.06 -19.67
N GLU A 131 12.79 1.88 -20.97
CA GLU A 131 12.05 0.96 -21.84
C GLU A 131 12.06 -0.49 -21.34
N ILE A 132 13.19 -1.00 -20.89
CA ILE A 132 13.31 -2.37 -20.36
C ILE A 132 12.40 -2.52 -19.13
N GLY A 133 12.44 -1.54 -18.22
CA GLY A 133 11.60 -1.52 -17.02
C GLY A 133 10.11 -1.39 -17.37
N ILE A 134 9.77 -0.49 -18.27
CA ILE A 134 8.38 -0.31 -18.76
C ILE A 134 7.87 -1.62 -19.33
N ASN A 135 8.57 -2.21 -20.29
CA ASN A 135 8.16 -3.45 -20.94
C ASN A 135 7.98 -4.58 -19.92
N ARG A 136 8.90 -4.73 -18.99
CA ARG A 136 8.82 -5.78 -17.98
C ARG A 136 7.63 -5.58 -17.03
N TYR A 137 7.48 -4.39 -16.47
CA TYR A 137 6.50 -4.18 -15.37
C TYR A 137 5.09 -3.90 -15.88
N VAL A 138 4.90 -3.32 -17.07
CA VAL A 138 3.58 -3.22 -17.70
C VAL A 138 3.06 -4.61 -18.06
N ARG A 139 3.89 -5.46 -18.66
CA ARG A 139 3.48 -6.86 -18.96
C ARG A 139 3.19 -7.64 -17.69
N GLN A 140 3.98 -7.46 -16.64
CA GLN A 140 3.72 -8.10 -15.34
C GLN A 140 2.43 -7.59 -14.70
N SER A 141 2.12 -6.30 -14.83
CA SER A 141 0.85 -5.72 -14.38
C SER A 141 -0.33 -6.38 -15.09
N ASN A 142 -0.31 -6.44 -16.42
CA ASN A 142 -1.35 -7.09 -17.21
C ASN A 142 -1.53 -8.56 -16.81
N ARG A 143 -0.42 -9.29 -16.60
CA ARG A 143 -0.49 -10.69 -16.12
C ARG A 143 -1.19 -10.79 -14.76
N LEU A 144 -0.88 -9.89 -13.81
CA LEU A 144 -1.51 -9.89 -12.48
C LEU A 144 -2.99 -9.53 -12.56
N TYR A 145 -3.36 -8.55 -13.40
CA TYR A 145 -4.76 -8.21 -13.65
C TYR A 145 -5.51 -9.42 -14.24
N ASN A 146 -4.91 -10.14 -15.18
CA ASN A 146 -5.52 -11.34 -15.75
C ASN A 146 -5.72 -12.46 -14.70
N VAL A 147 -4.75 -12.69 -13.82
CA VAL A 147 -4.91 -13.65 -12.71
C VAL A 147 -6.09 -13.28 -11.82
N MET A 148 -6.21 -11.99 -11.48
CA MET A 148 -7.30 -11.49 -10.65
C MET A 148 -8.65 -11.55 -11.38
N ASP A 149 -8.67 -11.22 -12.66
CA ASP A 149 -9.89 -11.25 -13.47
C ASP A 149 -10.46 -12.66 -13.62
N LEU A 150 -9.60 -13.62 -13.94
CA LEU A 150 -10.00 -15.03 -14.02
C LEU A 150 -10.49 -15.56 -12.67
N HIS A 151 -9.85 -15.17 -11.59
CA HIS A 151 -10.28 -15.58 -10.25
C HIS A 151 -11.63 -15.01 -9.85
N LEU A 152 -11.92 -13.78 -10.25
CA LEU A 152 -13.17 -13.09 -9.95
C LEU A 152 -14.31 -13.40 -10.93
N ALA A 153 -14.11 -14.28 -11.93
CA ALA A 153 -15.10 -14.58 -12.95
C ALA A 153 -16.40 -15.18 -12.35
N ASP A 154 -16.24 -16.02 -11.33
CA ASP A 154 -17.35 -16.70 -10.62
C ASP A 154 -17.42 -16.31 -9.13
N ARG A 155 -16.70 -15.25 -8.72
CA ARG A 155 -16.61 -14.79 -7.34
C ARG A 155 -16.91 -13.30 -7.22
N GLU A 156 -17.60 -12.95 -6.15
CA GLU A 156 -17.83 -11.55 -5.82
C GLU A 156 -16.57 -10.91 -5.17
N TRP A 157 -15.85 -11.67 -4.33
CA TRP A 157 -14.70 -11.26 -3.53
C TRP A 157 -13.50 -12.17 -3.72
N PHE A 158 -12.31 -11.70 -3.32
CA PHE A 158 -11.08 -12.48 -3.49
C PHE A 158 -11.05 -13.75 -2.66
N ALA A 159 -11.64 -13.74 -1.44
CA ALA A 159 -11.50 -14.87 -0.53
C ALA A 159 -12.78 -15.13 0.26
N ALA A 160 -12.94 -16.36 0.74
CA ALA A 160 -13.95 -16.77 1.71
C ALA A 160 -15.42 -16.54 1.29
N ASN A 161 -15.68 -16.17 0.03
CA ASN A 161 -16.96 -15.69 -0.51
C ASN A 161 -17.54 -14.48 0.27
N GLU A 162 -16.66 -13.64 0.84
CA GLU A 162 -17.03 -12.46 1.60
C GLU A 162 -15.96 -11.37 1.47
N TYR A 163 -16.36 -10.11 1.70
CA TYR A 163 -15.43 -8.98 1.71
C TYR A 163 -14.45 -9.10 2.89
N THR A 164 -13.16 -9.17 2.59
CA THR A 164 -12.09 -9.46 3.56
C THR A 164 -10.95 -8.46 3.50
N ILE A 165 -9.97 -8.62 4.40
CA ILE A 165 -8.71 -7.87 4.37
C ILE A 165 -7.91 -8.10 3.07
N ALA A 166 -8.14 -9.19 2.34
CA ALA A 166 -7.53 -9.41 1.03
C ALA A 166 -8.03 -8.37 0.01
N ASP A 167 -9.34 -8.13 -0.04
CA ASP A 167 -9.96 -7.13 -0.90
C ASP A 167 -9.48 -5.72 -0.53
N MET A 168 -9.45 -5.41 0.78
CA MET A 168 -8.96 -4.12 1.29
C MET A 168 -7.49 -3.87 0.94
N ALA A 169 -6.70 -4.93 0.87
CA ALA A 169 -5.28 -4.84 0.51
C ALA A 169 -5.08 -4.59 -0.99
N VAL A 170 -5.87 -5.26 -1.85
CA VAL A 170 -5.74 -5.18 -3.31
C VAL A 170 -6.33 -3.88 -3.86
N TYR A 171 -7.52 -3.49 -3.39
CA TYR A 171 -8.31 -2.41 -3.96
C TYR A 171 -7.56 -1.07 -4.16
N PRO A 172 -6.82 -0.53 -3.19
CA PRO A 172 -6.15 0.76 -3.37
C PRO A 172 -5.12 0.78 -4.50
N TRP A 173 -4.55 -0.35 -4.83
CA TRP A 173 -3.60 -0.49 -5.93
C TRP A 173 -4.28 -0.52 -7.30
N LEU A 174 -5.51 -1.04 -7.38
CA LEU A 174 -6.26 -1.14 -8.63
C LEU A 174 -7.15 0.07 -8.95
N ARG A 175 -7.07 1.13 -8.14
CA ARG A 175 -7.84 2.36 -8.35
C ARG A 175 -7.41 3.13 -9.60
N MET A 176 -6.15 3.03 -9.99
CA MET A 176 -5.56 3.79 -11.11
C MET A 176 -4.84 2.84 -12.09
N PRO A 177 -5.57 2.04 -12.86
CA PRO A 177 -4.99 1.06 -13.78
C PRO A 177 -4.09 1.70 -14.84
N SER A 178 -4.43 2.92 -15.30
CA SER A 178 -3.62 3.68 -16.24
C SER A 178 -2.19 3.99 -15.75
N PHE A 179 -1.95 3.99 -14.42
CA PHE A 179 -0.61 4.17 -13.86
C PHE A 179 0.26 2.91 -14.02
N HIS A 180 -0.37 1.78 -14.33
CA HIS A 180 0.29 0.50 -14.58
C HIS A 180 0.40 0.16 -16.07
N GLY A 181 -0.11 1.04 -16.95
CA GLY A 181 -0.25 0.74 -18.38
C GLY A 181 -1.27 -0.37 -18.65
N VAL A 182 -2.38 -0.37 -17.89
CA VAL A 182 -3.46 -1.35 -17.98
C VAL A 182 -4.75 -0.69 -18.43
N GLU A 183 -5.40 -1.27 -19.42
CA GLU A 183 -6.73 -0.92 -19.89
C GLU A 183 -7.76 -1.73 -19.10
N ILE A 184 -8.46 -1.10 -18.17
CA ILE A 184 -9.35 -1.79 -17.21
C ILE A 184 -10.53 -2.51 -17.89
N ASP A 185 -10.96 -2.04 -19.04
CA ASP A 185 -12.08 -2.63 -19.77
C ASP A 185 -11.74 -4.02 -20.34
N GLU A 186 -10.45 -4.39 -20.42
CA GLU A 186 -10.01 -5.75 -20.74
C GLU A 186 -10.18 -6.72 -19.57
N TYR A 187 -10.49 -6.23 -18.36
CA TYR A 187 -10.62 -7.00 -17.13
C TYR A 187 -11.98 -6.75 -16.46
N PRO A 188 -13.09 -7.22 -17.04
CA PRO A 188 -14.44 -6.85 -16.62
C PRO A 188 -14.79 -7.31 -15.20
N ASN A 189 -14.24 -8.44 -14.73
CA ASN A 189 -14.49 -8.94 -13.38
C ASN A 189 -13.74 -8.11 -12.34
N VAL A 190 -12.50 -7.71 -12.62
CA VAL A 190 -11.73 -6.76 -11.77
C VAL A 190 -12.45 -5.42 -11.73
N LYS A 191 -12.95 -4.92 -12.88
CA LYS A 191 -13.70 -3.66 -12.95
C LYS A 191 -14.95 -3.72 -12.07
N ARG A 192 -15.77 -4.76 -12.22
CA ARG A 192 -16.98 -5.00 -11.39
C ARG A 192 -16.64 -5.01 -9.90
N TRP A 193 -15.64 -5.79 -9.49
CA TRP A 193 -15.19 -5.92 -8.11
C TRP A 193 -14.68 -4.57 -7.56
N ARG A 194 -13.85 -3.87 -8.31
CA ARG A 194 -13.33 -2.55 -7.94
C ARG A 194 -14.45 -1.54 -7.71
N ASP A 195 -15.43 -1.50 -8.61
CA ASP A 195 -16.53 -0.53 -8.56
C ASP A 195 -17.49 -0.86 -7.38
N ALA A 196 -17.68 -2.14 -7.05
CA ALA A 196 -18.43 -2.56 -5.86
C ALA A 196 -17.75 -2.08 -4.55
N ILE A 197 -16.42 -2.14 -4.46
CA ILE A 197 -15.68 -1.63 -3.30
C ILE A 197 -15.72 -0.10 -3.26
N ALA A 198 -15.54 0.57 -4.41
CA ALA A 198 -15.59 2.03 -4.50
C ALA A 198 -16.92 2.61 -3.99
N ALA A 199 -18.03 1.90 -4.16
CA ALA A 199 -19.35 2.31 -3.73
C ALA A 199 -19.58 2.21 -2.21
N ARG A 200 -18.69 1.56 -1.46
CA ARG A 200 -18.84 1.39 0.00
C ARG A 200 -18.64 2.72 0.73
N PRO A 201 -19.57 3.13 1.60
CA PRO A 201 -19.44 4.42 2.31
C PRO A 201 -18.16 4.54 3.17
N ALA A 202 -17.73 3.45 3.79
CA ALA A 202 -16.48 3.42 4.57
C ALA A 202 -15.25 3.65 3.68
N VAL A 203 -15.24 3.06 2.49
CA VAL A 203 -14.16 3.26 1.51
C VAL A 203 -14.12 4.71 1.05
N GLN A 204 -15.27 5.32 0.79
CA GLN A 204 -15.34 6.73 0.41
C GLN A 204 -14.78 7.64 1.51
N ARG A 205 -15.15 7.41 2.79
CA ARG A 205 -14.56 8.15 3.93
C ARG A 205 -13.05 7.92 4.05
N ALA A 206 -12.60 6.68 3.88
CA ALA A 206 -11.18 6.34 3.94
C ALA A 206 -10.32 7.07 2.90
N LEU A 207 -10.88 7.34 1.73
CA LEU A 207 -10.20 8.07 0.66
C LEU A 207 -10.12 9.59 0.92
N GLU A 208 -10.94 10.11 1.83
CA GLU A 208 -10.92 11.51 2.29
C GLU A 208 -9.82 11.77 3.33
N VAL A 209 -9.28 10.71 3.96
CA VAL A 209 -8.21 10.84 4.96
C VAL A 209 -6.97 11.44 4.33
N LEU A 210 -6.56 12.61 4.79
CA LEU A 210 -5.41 13.38 4.28
C LEU A 210 -5.50 13.71 2.78
N LYS A 211 -6.71 13.85 2.22
CA LYS A 211 -6.89 14.08 0.78
C LYS A 211 -6.23 15.37 0.29
N GLU A 212 -6.07 16.37 1.15
CA GLU A 212 -5.38 17.64 0.86
C GLU A 212 -3.89 17.42 0.53
N HIS A 213 -3.35 16.28 0.91
CA HIS A 213 -1.98 15.85 0.61
C HIS A 213 -1.89 14.92 -0.61
N ASN A 214 -3.03 14.52 -1.19
CA ASN A 214 -3.08 13.64 -2.35
C ASN A 214 -2.75 14.42 -3.62
N ARG A 215 -1.47 14.50 -3.95
CA ARG A 215 -0.97 15.19 -5.12
C ARG A 215 -0.58 14.19 -6.20
N PHE A 216 -1.23 14.27 -7.36
CA PHE A 216 -0.80 13.60 -8.59
C PHE A 216 0.12 14.46 -9.44
N ALA A 217 0.67 15.53 -8.87
CA ALA A 217 1.61 16.40 -9.52
C ALA A 217 2.97 15.70 -9.74
N ARG A 218 3.69 16.16 -10.76
CA ARG A 218 5.08 15.76 -10.97
C ARG A 218 5.90 16.01 -9.71
N HIS A 219 6.76 15.06 -9.35
CA HIS A 219 7.73 15.25 -8.27
C HIS A 219 8.75 16.31 -8.66
N THR A 220 9.09 17.20 -7.73
CA THR A 220 10.28 18.03 -7.84
C THR A 220 11.53 17.15 -7.77
N ASP A 221 12.67 17.66 -8.25
CA ASP A 221 13.93 16.89 -8.17
C ASP A 221 14.31 16.54 -6.72
N ALA A 222 14.02 17.42 -5.76
CA ALA A 222 14.23 17.16 -4.35
C ALA A 222 13.31 16.05 -3.80
N GLU A 223 12.02 16.07 -4.15
CA GLU A 223 11.07 15.01 -3.76
C GLU A 223 11.42 13.68 -4.41
N TRP A 224 11.91 13.72 -5.67
CA TRP A 224 12.40 12.56 -6.38
C TRP A 224 13.59 11.92 -5.66
N ASP A 225 14.62 12.74 -5.34
CA ASP A 225 15.80 12.23 -4.63
C ASP A 225 15.46 11.59 -3.28
N ILE A 226 14.55 12.22 -2.52
CA ILE A 226 14.09 11.71 -1.23
C ILE A 226 13.34 10.38 -1.38
N GLN A 227 12.52 10.19 -2.41
CA GLN A 227 11.66 9.03 -2.55
C GLN A 227 12.27 7.91 -3.38
N PHE A 228 13.10 8.24 -4.39
CA PHE A 228 13.59 7.32 -5.41
C PHE A 228 15.08 7.46 -5.71
N GLY A 229 15.77 8.49 -5.20
CA GLY A 229 17.16 8.80 -5.48
C GLY A 229 18.12 8.42 -4.34
N ALA A 230 19.26 9.08 -4.31
CA ALA A 230 20.35 8.78 -3.40
C ALA A 230 19.96 8.86 -1.91
N THR A 231 19.10 9.83 -1.56
CA THR A 231 18.61 9.99 -0.19
C THR A 231 17.82 8.77 0.29
N GLN A 232 17.00 8.16 -0.56
CA GLN A 232 16.24 6.94 -0.23
C GLN A 232 17.17 5.75 0.06
N TYR A 233 18.25 5.61 -0.70
CA TYR A 233 19.17 4.48 -0.64
C TYR A 233 20.38 4.70 0.30
N ALA A 234 20.50 5.87 0.92
CA ALA A 234 21.57 6.15 1.85
C ALA A 234 21.53 5.17 3.03
N ARG A 235 22.69 4.57 3.35
CA ARG A 235 22.84 3.82 4.61
C ARG A 235 22.64 4.79 5.78
N ARG A 236 21.94 4.32 6.81
CA ARG A 236 21.61 5.15 7.97
C ARG A 236 22.07 4.45 9.25
N ASP A 237 22.48 5.26 10.22
CA ASP A 237 22.70 4.80 11.59
C ASP A 237 21.38 4.60 12.35
N ALA A 238 21.48 4.18 13.60
CA ALA A 238 20.31 3.98 14.47
C ALA A 238 19.53 5.28 14.78
N LEU A 239 20.12 6.43 14.50
CA LEU A 239 19.49 7.75 14.66
C LEU A 239 18.90 8.27 13.35
N GLY A 240 18.96 7.47 12.26
CA GLY A 240 18.45 7.84 10.95
C GLY A 240 19.37 8.77 10.15
N ASN A 241 20.57 9.08 10.62
CA ASN A 241 21.53 9.93 9.90
C ASN A 241 22.17 9.14 8.76
N PRO A 242 22.39 9.75 7.58
CA PRO A 242 23.15 9.12 6.52
C PRO A 242 24.58 8.77 6.99
N VAL A 243 24.98 7.54 6.74
CA VAL A 243 26.37 7.09 6.97
C VAL A 243 27.10 7.14 5.64
N THR A 244 28.13 7.94 5.54
CA THR A 244 28.97 7.97 4.34
C THR A 244 29.59 6.59 4.12
N ALA A 245 29.37 6.02 2.93
CA ALA A 245 30.09 4.81 2.53
C ALA A 245 31.58 5.12 2.54
N LYS A 246 32.41 4.27 3.20
CA LYS A 246 33.82 4.29 2.94
C LYS A 246 34.02 4.06 1.45
N ALA A 247 34.74 4.95 0.78
CA ALA A 247 35.12 4.71 -0.61
C ALA A 247 35.72 3.29 -0.71
N PRO A 248 35.39 2.52 -1.75
CA PRO A 248 36.10 1.26 -1.98
C PRO A 248 37.58 1.54 -2.09
N ALA A 249 38.38 0.78 -1.36
CA ALA A 249 39.86 0.85 -1.37
C ALA A 249 40.38 0.46 -2.75
#